data_b66c287406cc3150dcd6a37ffe4d8586
#
_entry.id   b66c287406cc3150dcd6a37ffe4d8586
#
_cell.length_a   1.000
_cell.length_b   1.000
_cell.length_c   1.000
_cell.angle_alpha   90.00
_cell.angle_beta   90.00
_cell.angle_gamma   90.00
#
_symmetry.space_group_name_H-M   'P 1'
#
loop_
_entity.id
_entity.type
_entity.pdbx_description
1 polymer ?
#
loop_
_entity_poly.entity_id
_entity_poly.type
_entity_poly.pdbx_seq_one_letter_code
_entity_poly.pdbx_strand_id
1 'polypeptide(L)'
;MRNTPARRPFSLALRLTFFISLSTIMAFIAFTWFMLHSVENHFAEQDVSDLQQISTTMQRLLQSPADSDEKKISKIKESIASYRNVAVLLLNSQGEVLFSSAQGAALRPAVNRADFNEHSRARDVFLWTVETPVRSMPSTPDMTMETYRIIASSGVTAFQGKNQNYVMLIGLSINFHLHYLDALKKNLVAIAAVISLLIILIIRIAVRQGHLPLRNVSNAIKNITSENLDARLEPSRVPIELEQLVISFNHMIEKIEDVFTRQANFSADIAHEIRTPITNLVTQTEIALSQDRTQKELEDVLYSSLEEYNRMTKMVSDMLFLAQADNNQLISDRVIFDLSTEVIKVFDFFEAWAEERNIMLKLNGIPCLIEGDPQMFRRAINNLLSNALRYTPEGHAVTVSIREQENYFDLIVENPGKPIPEEHLSRLFDRFYRVDPSRQRKGEGSGIGLAIVKSIVAAHHGKVHVESDAHSTRFILSVPGVKSVNPISQH
;
A
#
# COMPACT_ATOMS: atom_id res chain seq x y z
N MET A 1 6.23 -33.19 -9.84
CA MET A 1 6.58 -31.81 -10.21
C MET A 1 7.31 -31.16 -9.03
N ARG A 2 8.62 -30.91 -9.16
CA ARG A 2 9.41 -30.27 -8.11
C ARG A 2 9.11 -28.76 -8.14
N ASN A 3 8.42 -28.26 -7.10
CA ASN A 3 8.28 -26.83 -6.88
C ASN A 3 9.67 -26.23 -6.59
N THR A 4 10.26 -25.56 -7.56
CA THR A 4 11.41 -24.70 -7.33
C THR A 4 10.94 -23.56 -6.43
N PRO A 5 11.58 -23.32 -5.26
CA PRO A 5 11.20 -22.21 -4.41
C PRO A 5 11.44 -20.90 -5.17
N ALA A 6 10.40 -20.13 -5.41
CA ALA A 6 10.50 -18.81 -5.99
C ALA A 6 11.48 -17.97 -5.15
N ARG A 7 12.58 -17.51 -5.77
CA ARG A 7 13.57 -16.65 -5.10
C ARG A 7 12.84 -15.42 -4.56
N ARG A 8 12.86 -15.24 -3.24
CA ARG A 8 12.27 -14.04 -2.62
C ARG A 8 12.92 -12.80 -3.23
N PRO A 9 12.15 -11.83 -3.69
CA PRO A 9 12.70 -10.58 -4.21
C PRO A 9 13.50 -9.87 -3.11
N PHE A 10 14.58 -9.17 -3.49
CA PHE A 10 15.37 -8.36 -2.56
C PHE A 10 14.47 -7.41 -1.77
N SER A 11 14.83 -7.15 -0.50
CA SER A 11 14.07 -6.24 0.34
C SER A 11 13.94 -4.86 -0.31
N LEU A 12 12.81 -4.19 -0.09
CA LEU A 12 12.55 -2.84 -0.60
C LEU A 12 13.67 -1.86 -0.19
N ALA A 13 14.13 -1.99 1.07
CA ALA A 13 15.25 -1.24 1.61
C ALA A 13 16.53 -1.38 0.78
N LEU A 14 16.88 -2.61 0.41
CA LEU A 14 18.08 -2.88 -0.39
C LEU A 14 17.95 -2.29 -1.80
N ARG A 15 16.79 -2.43 -2.44
CA ARG A 15 16.53 -1.87 -3.76
C ARG A 15 16.61 -0.35 -3.75
N LEU A 16 15.97 0.31 -2.78
CA LEU A 16 15.99 1.77 -2.65
C LEU A 16 17.41 2.29 -2.44
N THR A 17 18.15 1.68 -1.49
CA THR A 17 19.55 2.03 -1.23
C THR A 17 20.41 1.85 -2.47
N PHE A 18 20.24 0.74 -3.21
CA PHE A 18 21.00 0.49 -4.44
C PHE A 18 20.74 1.54 -5.53
N PHE A 19 19.46 1.83 -5.83
CA PHE A 19 19.12 2.79 -6.89
C PHE A 19 19.59 4.21 -6.55
N ILE A 20 19.40 4.67 -5.31
CA ILE A 20 19.84 6.01 -4.91
C ILE A 20 21.37 6.09 -4.91
N SER A 21 22.07 5.08 -4.40
CA SER A 21 23.54 5.04 -4.40
C SER A 21 24.09 5.04 -5.83
N LEU A 22 23.52 4.24 -6.72
CA LEU A 22 23.92 4.18 -8.13
C LEU A 22 23.70 5.54 -8.81
N SER A 23 22.55 6.15 -8.62
CA SER A 23 22.23 7.47 -9.18
C SER A 23 23.19 8.55 -8.68
N THR A 24 23.52 8.53 -7.38
CA THR A 24 24.48 9.48 -6.79
C THR A 24 25.88 9.32 -7.38
N ILE A 25 26.36 8.09 -7.50
CA ILE A 25 27.67 7.80 -8.10
C ILE A 25 27.71 8.28 -9.56
N MET A 26 26.68 7.97 -10.35
CA MET A 26 26.59 8.42 -11.74
C MET A 26 26.58 9.95 -11.85
N ALA A 27 25.85 10.65 -10.97
CA ALA A 27 25.81 12.10 -10.94
C ALA A 27 27.19 12.68 -10.64
N PHE A 28 27.94 12.13 -9.69
CA PHE A 28 29.32 12.59 -9.39
C PHE A 28 30.30 12.31 -10.52
N ILE A 29 30.19 11.17 -11.19
CA ILE A 29 31.01 10.86 -12.38
C ILE A 29 30.74 11.89 -13.48
N ALA A 30 29.47 12.17 -13.78
CA ALA A 30 29.10 13.13 -14.80
C ALA A 30 29.56 14.55 -14.42
N PHE A 31 29.39 14.95 -13.16
CA PHE A 31 29.85 16.25 -12.67
C PHE A 31 31.37 16.40 -12.76
N THR A 32 32.13 15.40 -12.32
CA THR A 32 33.60 15.40 -12.36
C THR A 32 34.10 15.50 -13.80
N TRP A 33 33.50 14.71 -14.71
CA TRP A 33 33.84 14.74 -16.12
C TRP A 33 33.58 16.13 -16.74
N PHE A 34 32.39 16.67 -16.50
CA PHE A 34 32.00 17.99 -17.01
C PHE A 34 32.92 19.09 -16.47
N MET A 35 33.21 19.07 -15.17
CA MET A 35 34.06 20.08 -14.52
C MET A 35 35.48 20.04 -15.05
N LEU A 36 36.06 18.83 -15.19
CA LEU A 36 37.43 18.71 -15.75
C LEU A 36 37.47 19.18 -17.19
N HIS A 37 36.51 18.79 -18.02
CA HIS A 37 36.44 19.20 -19.41
C HIS A 37 36.25 20.71 -19.58
N SER A 38 35.41 21.31 -18.73
CA SER A 38 35.20 22.76 -18.72
C SER A 38 36.48 23.53 -18.38
N VAL A 39 37.21 23.09 -17.36
CA VAL A 39 38.48 23.73 -16.94
C VAL A 39 39.57 23.52 -17.99
N GLU A 40 39.68 22.34 -18.58
CA GLU A 40 40.63 22.07 -19.66
C GLU A 40 40.38 22.94 -20.89
N ASN A 41 39.14 23.07 -21.32
CA ASN A 41 38.77 23.97 -22.43
C ASN A 41 39.07 25.41 -22.10
N HIS A 42 38.77 25.86 -20.88
CA HIS A 42 39.04 27.23 -20.47
C HIS A 42 40.55 27.56 -20.54
N PHE A 43 41.42 26.67 -20.02
CA PHE A 43 42.85 26.82 -20.13
C PHE A 43 43.30 26.80 -21.60
N ALA A 44 42.71 25.91 -22.42
CA ALA A 44 43.06 25.82 -23.83
C ALA A 44 42.75 27.12 -24.59
N GLU A 45 41.57 27.72 -24.36
CA GLU A 45 41.18 29.01 -24.97
C GLU A 45 42.05 30.14 -24.49
N GLN A 46 42.38 30.21 -23.19
CA GLN A 46 43.27 31.20 -22.63
C GLN A 46 44.66 31.12 -23.24
N ASP A 47 45.27 29.93 -23.29
CA ASP A 47 46.61 29.74 -23.87
C ASP A 47 46.67 30.16 -25.33
N VAL A 48 45.62 29.84 -26.11
CA VAL A 48 45.55 30.28 -27.53
C VAL A 48 45.50 31.79 -27.65
N SER A 49 44.66 32.44 -26.81
CA SER A 49 44.55 33.90 -26.78
C SER A 49 45.87 34.57 -26.41
N ASP A 50 46.56 34.05 -25.37
CA ASP A 50 47.84 34.59 -24.92
C ASP A 50 48.94 34.42 -25.99
N LEU A 51 49.01 33.23 -26.62
CA LEU A 51 49.94 32.99 -27.71
C LEU A 51 49.72 33.90 -28.93
N GLN A 52 48.46 34.14 -29.31
CA GLN A 52 48.14 35.08 -30.41
C GLN A 52 48.54 36.49 -30.09
N GLN A 53 48.29 36.97 -28.85
CA GLN A 53 48.67 38.27 -28.39
C GLN A 53 50.21 38.47 -28.41
N ILE A 54 50.97 37.48 -27.85
CA ILE A 54 52.40 37.48 -27.82
C ILE A 54 52.94 37.45 -29.27
N SER A 55 52.42 36.58 -30.13
CA SER A 55 52.83 36.46 -31.53
C SER A 55 52.66 37.80 -32.29
N THR A 56 51.52 38.43 -32.10
CA THR A 56 51.25 39.75 -32.74
C THR A 56 52.22 40.84 -32.26
N THR A 57 52.50 40.82 -30.94
CA THR A 57 53.46 41.78 -30.35
C THR A 57 54.87 41.57 -30.90
N MET A 58 55.34 40.32 -30.94
CA MET A 58 56.65 39.97 -31.47
C MET A 58 56.78 40.28 -32.96
N GLN A 59 55.75 40.04 -33.76
CA GLN A 59 55.73 40.43 -35.19
C GLN A 59 55.87 41.91 -35.39
N ARG A 60 55.17 42.76 -34.58
CA ARG A 60 55.30 44.21 -34.64
C ARG A 60 56.71 44.68 -34.31
N LEU A 61 57.35 44.09 -33.32
CA LEU A 61 58.75 44.40 -32.96
C LEU A 61 59.75 44.04 -34.08
N LEU A 62 59.52 42.90 -34.77
CA LEU A 62 60.39 42.47 -35.89
C LEU A 62 60.19 43.32 -37.13
N GLN A 63 59.00 43.83 -37.38
CA GLN A 63 58.66 44.67 -38.57
C GLN A 63 59.00 46.11 -38.41
N SER A 64 59.51 46.57 -37.26
CA SER A 64 59.90 48.01 -37.06
C SER A 64 61.06 48.41 -37.99
N PRO A 65 60.85 49.29 -38.95
CA PRO A 65 61.86 49.63 -39.94
C PRO A 65 62.95 50.58 -39.39
N ALA A 66 62.70 51.19 -38.26
CA ALA A 66 63.58 52.18 -37.68
C ALA A 66 64.62 51.66 -36.71
N ASP A 67 64.54 50.33 -36.35
CA ASP A 67 65.40 49.71 -35.36
C ASP A 67 66.50 48.87 -36.01
N SER A 68 67.73 48.99 -35.44
CA SER A 68 68.85 48.10 -35.80
C SER A 68 68.53 46.66 -35.29
N ASP A 69 69.15 45.60 -35.88
CA ASP A 69 68.98 44.21 -35.53
C ASP A 69 69.21 43.96 -34.05
N GLU A 70 70.23 44.53 -33.46
CA GLU A 70 70.50 44.45 -32.03
C GLU A 70 69.40 45.03 -31.17
N LYS A 71 68.81 46.16 -31.59
CA LYS A 71 67.67 46.76 -30.90
C LYS A 71 66.40 45.92 -31.01
N LYS A 72 66.14 45.28 -32.15
CA LYS A 72 65.01 44.36 -32.33
C LYS A 72 65.14 43.16 -31.41
N ILE A 73 66.32 42.54 -31.38
CA ILE A 73 66.58 41.40 -30.47
C ILE A 73 66.49 41.82 -29.00
N SER A 74 67.04 43.01 -28.63
CA SER A 74 66.95 43.53 -27.28
C SER A 74 65.49 43.75 -26.84
N LYS A 75 64.68 44.35 -27.68
CA LYS A 75 63.24 44.58 -27.41
C LYS A 75 62.47 43.25 -27.28
N ILE A 76 62.78 42.28 -28.14
CA ILE A 76 62.20 40.93 -28.04
C ILE A 76 62.58 40.29 -26.72
N LYS A 77 63.89 40.36 -26.34
CA LYS A 77 64.39 39.82 -25.09
C LYS A 77 63.76 40.47 -23.87
N GLU A 78 63.56 41.78 -23.87
CA GLU A 78 62.90 42.55 -22.82
C GLU A 78 61.43 42.20 -22.73
N SER A 79 60.75 42.08 -23.87
CA SER A 79 59.33 41.70 -23.94
C SER A 79 59.13 40.27 -23.42
N ILE A 80 59.99 39.32 -23.79
CA ILE A 80 59.91 37.91 -23.33
C ILE A 80 60.22 37.78 -21.83
N ALA A 81 61.11 38.64 -21.29
CA ALA A 81 61.46 38.63 -19.88
C ALA A 81 60.22 38.89 -18.97
N SER A 82 59.18 39.51 -19.48
CA SER A 82 57.91 39.67 -18.78
C SER A 82 57.08 38.41 -18.70
N TYR A 83 57.39 37.39 -19.49
CA TYR A 83 56.65 36.13 -19.56
C TYR A 83 57.54 34.95 -19.06
N ARG A 84 57.21 34.39 -17.89
CA ARG A 84 58.05 33.37 -17.26
C ARG A 84 58.04 32.01 -17.98
N ASN A 85 56.95 31.70 -18.73
CA ASN A 85 56.70 30.35 -19.29
C ASN A 85 56.65 30.35 -20.83
N VAL A 86 57.28 31.38 -21.46
CA VAL A 86 57.25 31.53 -22.93
C VAL A 86 58.64 31.22 -23.50
N ALA A 87 58.65 30.26 -24.41
CA ALA A 87 59.80 29.92 -25.24
C ALA A 87 59.64 30.60 -26.61
N VAL A 88 60.70 31.25 -27.10
CA VAL A 88 60.68 31.83 -28.44
C VAL A 88 61.92 31.36 -29.19
N LEU A 89 61.68 30.96 -30.44
CA LEU A 89 62.70 30.58 -31.40
C LEU A 89 62.45 31.28 -32.73
N LEU A 90 63.43 32.10 -33.18
CA LEU A 90 63.40 32.81 -34.43
C LEU A 90 64.44 32.20 -35.37
N LEU A 91 64.01 31.81 -36.56
CA LEU A 91 64.82 31.18 -37.59
C LEU A 91 64.78 31.99 -38.88
N ASN A 92 65.89 31.99 -39.63
CA ASN A 92 65.92 32.49 -40.99
C ASN A 92 65.35 31.46 -42.00
N SER A 93 65.32 31.82 -43.30
CA SER A 93 64.82 30.96 -44.37
C SER A 93 65.67 29.68 -44.58
N GLN A 94 66.90 29.64 -44.06
CA GLN A 94 67.81 28.52 -44.12
C GLN A 94 67.77 27.62 -42.87
N GLY A 95 66.91 27.99 -41.88
CA GLY A 95 66.80 27.23 -40.61
C GLY A 95 67.85 27.60 -39.58
N GLU A 96 68.67 28.66 -39.81
CA GLU A 96 69.62 29.12 -38.85
C GLU A 96 68.93 29.95 -37.75
N VAL A 97 69.42 29.80 -36.51
CA VAL A 97 68.83 30.50 -35.35
C VAL A 97 69.26 31.95 -35.32
N LEU A 98 68.31 32.86 -35.53
CA LEU A 98 68.51 34.28 -35.35
C LEU A 98 68.41 34.72 -33.90
N PHE A 99 67.48 34.11 -33.17
CA PHE A 99 67.27 34.34 -31.75
C PHE A 99 66.66 33.10 -31.08
N SER A 100 67.09 32.79 -29.87
CA SER A 100 66.52 31.78 -29.00
C SER A 100 66.42 32.32 -27.59
N SER A 101 65.21 32.23 -26.99
CA SER A 101 65.08 32.44 -25.55
C SER A 101 65.73 31.28 -24.76
N ALA A 102 65.85 31.39 -23.46
CA ALA A 102 66.45 30.36 -22.61
C ALA A 102 65.78 28.98 -22.77
N GLN A 103 64.48 28.94 -23.02
CA GLN A 103 63.70 27.73 -23.26
C GLN A 103 63.47 27.48 -24.76
N GLY A 104 63.87 28.39 -25.64
CA GLY A 104 63.60 28.30 -27.08
C GLY A 104 64.25 27.11 -27.77
N ALA A 105 65.32 26.58 -27.22
CA ALA A 105 65.99 25.36 -27.73
C ALA A 105 65.05 24.13 -27.73
N ALA A 106 64.11 24.07 -26.79
CA ALA A 106 63.14 22.99 -26.70
C ALA A 106 62.13 22.98 -27.89
N LEU A 107 62.02 24.11 -28.60
CA LEU A 107 61.14 24.24 -29.76
C LEU A 107 61.79 23.81 -31.08
N ARG A 108 63.14 23.68 -31.12
CA ARG A 108 63.87 23.41 -32.35
C ARG A 108 63.48 22.07 -33.01
N PRO A 109 63.24 20.95 -32.28
CA PRO A 109 62.80 19.72 -32.91
C PRO A 109 61.39 19.80 -33.51
N ALA A 110 60.55 20.74 -33.10
CA ALA A 110 59.22 20.91 -33.66
C ALA A 110 59.25 21.38 -35.12
N VAL A 111 60.34 22.05 -35.55
CA VAL A 111 60.53 22.51 -36.94
C VAL A 111 60.69 21.33 -37.91
N ASN A 112 61.21 20.24 -37.44
CA ASN A 112 61.46 19.03 -38.25
C ASN A 112 60.21 18.17 -38.44
N ARG A 113 59.07 18.54 -37.90
CA ARG A 113 57.83 17.83 -38.03
C ARG A 113 57.29 17.97 -39.46
N ALA A 114 56.76 16.87 -40.02
CA ALA A 114 56.31 16.83 -41.40
C ALA A 114 55.19 17.80 -41.75
N ASP A 115 54.35 18.11 -40.78
CA ASP A 115 53.19 19.00 -40.88
C ASP A 115 53.50 20.47 -40.46
N PHE A 116 54.74 20.77 -40.07
CA PHE A 116 55.14 22.07 -39.55
C PHE A 116 54.84 23.24 -40.53
N ASN A 117 55.14 23.04 -41.81
CA ASN A 117 54.93 24.05 -42.86
C ASN A 117 53.42 24.38 -43.07
N GLU A 118 52.55 23.42 -42.88
CA GLU A 118 51.12 23.61 -42.96
C GLU A 118 50.62 24.42 -41.77
N HIS A 119 51.00 24.06 -40.55
CA HIS A 119 50.64 24.76 -39.32
C HIS A 119 51.19 26.18 -39.28
N SER A 120 52.42 26.39 -39.81
CA SER A 120 53.03 27.71 -39.87
C SER A 120 52.29 28.67 -40.82
N ARG A 121 51.77 28.17 -41.93
CA ARG A 121 50.93 28.96 -42.86
C ARG A 121 49.55 29.28 -42.34
N ALA A 122 48.94 28.32 -41.66
CA ALA A 122 47.61 28.49 -41.08
C ALA A 122 47.58 29.31 -39.79
N ARG A 123 48.74 29.56 -39.14
CA ARG A 123 48.87 30.12 -37.80
C ARG A 123 48.10 29.32 -36.75
N ASP A 124 48.06 28.02 -36.94
CA ASP A 124 47.37 27.12 -36.05
C ASP A 124 48.22 26.86 -34.79
N VAL A 125 47.53 26.62 -33.67
CA VAL A 125 48.14 26.29 -32.40
C VAL A 125 48.15 24.77 -32.23
N PHE A 126 49.30 24.21 -31.97
CA PHE A 126 49.46 22.76 -31.76
C PHE A 126 50.22 22.43 -30.48
N LEU A 127 50.01 21.24 -29.97
CA LEU A 127 50.70 20.72 -28.79
C LEU A 127 52.04 20.08 -29.17
N TRP A 128 53.06 20.37 -28.40
CA TRP A 128 54.39 19.81 -28.53
C TRP A 128 54.94 19.35 -27.18
N THR A 129 55.33 18.10 -27.07
CA THR A 129 55.95 17.58 -25.86
C THR A 129 57.40 17.21 -26.15
N VAL A 130 58.32 17.68 -25.31
CA VAL A 130 59.72 17.47 -25.44
C VAL A 130 60.33 16.99 -24.10
N GLU A 131 61.31 16.12 -24.19
CA GLU A 131 62.11 15.71 -23.02
C GLU A 131 63.23 16.78 -22.80
N THR A 132 63.17 17.45 -21.66
CA THR A 132 64.20 18.43 -21.28
C THR A 132 64.99 17.89 -20.08
N PRO A 133 66.33 17.99 -20.13
CA PRO A 133 67.16 17.57 -18.98
C PRO A 133 66.97 18.58 -17.82
N VAL A 134 66.65 18.01 -16.64
CA VAL A 134 66.59 18.82 -15.41
C VAL A 134 67.97 19.34 -15.04
N ARG A 135 68.14 20.62 -14.89
CA ARG A 135 69.40 21.30 -14.52
C ARG A 135 69.82 21.10 -13.05
N SER A 136 69.48 20.01 -12.39
CA SER A 136 69.80 19.79 -10.99
C SER A 136 70.56 18.47 -10.80
N MET A 137 71.85 18.61 -10.58
CA MET A 137 72.90 17.63 -10.18
C MET A 137 73.61 16.87 -11.30
N PRO A 138 74.97 16.71 -11.18
CA PRO A 138 75.83 16.17 -12.24
C PRO A 138 75.81 14.62 -12.37
N SER A 139 75.04 13.89 -11.61
CA SER A 139 75.14 12.43 -11.54
C SER A 139 74.06 11.58 -12.18
N THR A 140 72.85 12.13 -12.46
CA THR A 140 71.82 11.47 -13.26
C THR A 140 70.93 12.54 -13.89
N PRO A 141 70.85 12.64 -15.23
CA PRO A 141 69.89 13.57 -15.85
C PRO A 141 68.47 13.04 -15.66
N ASP A 142 67.79 13.54 -14.66
CA ASP A 142 66.34 13.34 -14.56
C ASP A 142 65.70 14.06 -15.75
N MET A 143 65.16 13.34 -16.70
CA MET A 143 64.48 13.89 -17.87
C MET A 143 63.05 14.24 -17.45
N THR A 144 62.70 15.52 -17.54
CA THR A 144 61.29 15.93 -17.34
C THR A 144 60.64 16.18 -18.68
N MET A 145 59.42 15.69 -18.81
CA MET A 145 58.57 15.99 -19.95
C MET A 145 58.00 17.40 -19.80
N GLU A 146 58.35 18.28 -20.73
CA GLU A 146 57.76 19.60 -20.84
C GLU A 146 56.84 19.65 -22.05
N THR A 147 55.59 20.06 -21.82
CA THR A 147 54.57 20.21 -22.88
C THR A 147 54.33 21.68 -23.17
N TYR A 148 54.49 22.03 -24.41
CA TYR A 148 54.28 23.38 -24.92
C TYR A 148 53.07 23.38 -25.85
N ARG A 149 52.31 24.47 -25.77
CA ARG A 149 51.35 24.85 -26.81
C ARG A 149 52.08 25.84 -27.72
N ILE A 150 52.21 25.55 -29.00
CA ILE A 150 53.06 26.28 -29.92
C ILE A 150 52.20 26.97 -30.97
N ILE A 151 52.54 28.24 -31.28
CA ILE A 151 52.09 28.93 -32.47
C ILE A 151 53.28 29.20 -33.35
N ALA A 152 53.19 28.89 -34.65
CA ALA A 152 54.19 29.23 -35.64
C ALA A 152 53.71 30.40 -36.49
N SER A 153 54.58 31.34 -36.72
CA SER A 153 54.29 32.46 -37.63
C SER A 153 55.47 32.78 -38.54
N SER A 154 55.20 33.09 -39.80
CA SER A 154 56.20 33.46 -40.79
C SER A 154 56.00 34.90 -41.26
N GLY A 155 57.02 35.56 -41.64
CA GLY A 155 57.00 36.91 -42.15
C GLY A 155 58.30 37.33 -42.79
N VAL A 156 58.32 38.60 -43.23
CA VAL A 156 59.53 39.23 -43.80
C VAL A 156 60.02 40.29 -42.82
N THR A 157 61.31 40.32 -42.52
CA THR A 157 61.94 41.37 -41.73
C THR A 157 63.24 41.82 -42.38
N ALA A 158 63.60 43.07 -42.22
CA ALA A 158 64.93 43.53 -42.59
C ALA A 158 65.92 43.12 -41.51
N PHE A 159 66.82 42.22 -41.85
CA PHE A 159 67.92 41.78 -41.01
C PHE A 159 69.24 41.87 -41.75
N GLN A 160 70.31 42.49 -41.18
CA GLN A 160 71.60 42.81 -41.85
C GLN A 160 71.42 43.57 -43.16
N GLY A 161 70.46 44.56 -43.20
CA GLY A 161 70.23 45.37 -44.38
C GLY A 161 69.57 44.67 -45.57
N LYS A 162 69.15 43.41 -45.42
CA LYS A 162 68.45 42.63 -46.45
C LYS A 162 67.07 42.16 -45.92
N ASN A 163 66.07 42.24 -46.78
CA ASN A 163 64.74 41.62 -46.45
C ASN A 163 64.90 40.11 -46.48
N GLN A 164 64.73 39.48 -45.32
CA GLN A 164 64.79 38.00 -45.16
C GLN A 164 63.47 37.49 -44.63
N ASN A 165 63.09 36.31 -45.15
CA ASN A 165 61.97 35.55 -44.58
C ASN A 165 62.41 34.98 -43.24
N TYR A 166 61.55 35.04 -42.24
CA TYR A 166 61.76 34.39 -40.95
C TYR A 166 60.60 33.48 -40.61
N VAL A 167 60.89 32.51 -39.76
CA VAL A 167 59.91 31.66 -39.07
C VAL A 167 60.12 31.83 -37.57
N MET A 168 59.06 32.20 -36.90
CA MET A 168 59.06 32.39 -35.45
C MET A 168 58.14 31.35 -34.80
N LEU A 169 58.66 30.59 -33.87
CA LEU A 169 57.89 29.73 -33.00
C LEU A 169 57.82 30.35 -31.62
N ILE A 170 56.61 30.40 -31.11
CA ILE A 170 56.33 30.82 -29.74
C ILE A 170 55.64 29.65 -29.04
N GLY A 171 56.24 29.15 -28.00
CA GLY A 171 55.68 28.06 -27.17
C GLY A 171 55.36 28.57 -25.78
N LEU A 172 54.19 28.26 -25.31
CA LEU A 172 53.74 28.48 -23.94
C LEU A 172 53.79 27.14 -23.19
N SER A 173 54.58 27.04 -22.12
CA SER A 173 54.64 25.82 -21.29
C SER A 173 53.34 25.66 -20.52
N ILE A 174 52.66 24.54 -20.72
CA ILE A 174 51.37 24.23 -20.07
C ILE A 174 51.55 23.25 -18.91
N ASN A 175 52.77 22.95 -18.48
CA ASN A 175 53.02 22.00 -17.40
C ASN A 175 52.29 22.37 -16.11
N PHE A 176 52.20 23.65 -15.79
CA PHE A 176 51.44 24.14 -14.63
C PHE A 176 49.94 23.73 -14.74
N HIS A 177 49.36 23.92 -15.92
CA HIS A 177 47.97 23.57 -16.17
C HIS A 177 47.74 22.05 -16.06
N LEU A 178 48.67 21.25 -16.58
CA LEU A 178 48.61 19.77 -16.51
C LEU A 178 48.70 19.28 -15.06
N HIS A 179 49.63 19.83 -14.29
CA HIS A 179 49.76 19.48 -12.86
C HIS A 179 48.54 19.92 -12.06
N TYR A 180 48.02 21.11 -12.36
CA TYR A 180 46.80 21.63 -11.73
C TYR A 180 45.60 20.72 -12.04
N LEU A 181 45.39 20.33 -13.31
CA LEU A 181 44.32 19.43 -13.72
C LEU A 181 44.43 18.06 -13.05
N ASP A 182 45.65 17.51 -12.92
CA ASP A 182 45.84 16.23 -12.24
C ASP A 182 45.52 16.33 -10.73
N ALA A 183 45.96 17.40 -10.07
CA ALA A 183 45.63 17.68 -8.68
C ALA A 183 44.13 17.90 -8.49
N LEU A 184 43.49 18.68 -9.39
CA LEU A 184 42.06 18.91 -9.38
C LEU A 184 41.28 17.60 -9.55
N LYS A 185 41.69 16.73 -10.48
CA LYS A 185 41.10 15.41 -10.69
C LYS A 185 41.17 14.55 -9.43
N LYS A 186 42.35 14.47 -8.79
CA LYS A 186 42.52 13.70 -7.54
C LYS A 186 41.62 14.23 -6.42
N ASN A 187 41.57 15.57 -6.25
CA ASN A 187 40.76 16.18 -5.23
C ASN A 187 39.24 15.97 -5.49
N LEU A 188 38.79 16.15 -6.73
CA LEU A 188 37.38 15.91 -7.09
C LEU A 188 36.97 14.45 -6.86
N VAL A 189 37.81 13.51 -7.24
CA VAL A 189 37.55 12.07 -7.00
C VAL A 189 37.51 11.75 -5.50
N ALA A 190 38.44 12.28 -4.72
CA ALA A 190 38.47 12.10 -3.26
C ALA A 190 37.21 12.68 -2.59
N ILE A 191 36.84 13.92 -2.94
CA ILE A 191 35.63 14.58 -2.43
C ILE A 191 34.38 13.79 -2.83
N ALA A 192 34.27 13.37 -4.10
CA ALA A 192 33.16 12.56 -4.58
C ALA A 192 33.03 11.24 -3.83
N ALA A 193 34.15 10.56 -3.55
CA ALA A 193 34.18 9.32 -2.80
C ALA A 193 33.70 9.51 -1.34
N VAL A 194 34.19 10.56 -0.66
CA VAL A 194 33.78 10.87 0.72
C VAL A 194 32.29 11.21 0.80
N ILE A 195 31.80 12.09 -0.08
CA ILE A 195 30.40 12.48 -0.10
C ILE A 195 29.50 11.28 -0.44
N SER A 196 29.90 10.46 -1.43
CA SER A 196 29.14 9.26 -1.79
C SER A 196 29.04 8.28 -0.62
N LEU A 197 30.12 8.05 0.11
CA LEU A 197 30.12 7.19 1.29
C LEU A 197 29.20 7.72 2.39
N LEU A 198 29.24 9.03 2.63
CA LEU A 198 28.41 9.69 3.64
C LEU A 198 26.92 9.62 3.25
N ILE A 199 26.59 9.87 2.00
CA ILE A 199 25.21 9.74 1.49
C ILE A 199 24.70 8.30 1.63
N ILE A 200 25.51 7.29 1.27
CA ILE A 200 25.15 5.87 1.41
C ILE A 200 24.87 5.54 2.88
N LEU A 201 25.69 6.04 3.80
CA LEU A 201 25.52 5.82 5.24
C LEU A 201 24.19 6.45 5.73
N ILE A 202 23.94 7.71 5.37
CA ILE A 202 22.69 8.42 5.72
C ILE A 202 21.47 7.68 5.20
N ILE A 203 21.49 7.29 3.92
CA ILE A 203 20.37 6.54 3.30
C ILE A 203 20.15 5.23 4.04
N ARG A 204 21.21 4.48 4.37
CA ARG A 204 21.09 3.21 5.09
C ARG A 204 20.45 3.38 6.47
N ILE A 205 20.79 4.44 7.19
CA ILE A 205 20.20 4.77 8.50
C ILE A 205 18.73 5.17 8.31
N ALA A 206 18.43 6.09 7.39
CA ALA A 206 17.08 6.58 7.13
C ALA A 206 16.11 5.45 6.70
N VAL A 207 16.54 4.60 5.78
CA VAL A 207 15.75 3.46 5.33
C VAL A 207 15.50 2.45 6.46
N ARG A 208 16.52 2.18 7.29
CA ARG A 208 16.37 1.28 8.44
C ARG A 208 15.39 1.82 9.48
N GLN A 209 15.48 3.11 9.80
CA GLN A 209 14.57 3.77 10.74
C GLN A 209 13.14 3.86 10.18
N GLY A 210 12.98 4.18 8.90
CA GLY A 210 11.68 4.26 8.24
C GLY A 210 10.94 2.92 8.16
N HIS A 211 11.65 1.78 8.09
CA HIS A 211 11.03 0.45 8.07
C HIS A 211 10.75 -0.15 9.44
N LEU A 212 11.32 0.40 10.52
CA LEU A 212 11.13 -0.12 11.87
C LEU A 212 9.66 -0.10 12.33
N PRO A 213 8.89 0.99 12.15
CA PRO A 213 7.48 1.05 12.53
C PRO A 213 6.63 0.01 11.80
N LEU A 214 6.85 -0.18 10.50
CA LEU A 214 6.14 -1.19 9.71
C LEU A 214 6.39 -2.61 10.23
N ARG A 215 7.63 -2.91 10.62
CA ARG A 215 8.00 -4.20 11.22
C ARG A 215 7.33 -4.40 12.57
N ASN A 216 7.25 -3.35 13.39
CA ASN A 216 6.59 -3.38 14.70
C ASN A 216 5.09 -3.67 14.55
N VAL A 217 4.39 -2.96 13.65
CA VAL A 217 2.99 -3.24 13.31
C VAL A 217 2.81 -4.68 12.83
N SER A 218 3.64 -5.14 11.89
CA SER A 218 3.58 -6.52 11.39
C SER A 218 3.79 -7.57 12.48
N ASN A 219 4.70 -7.33 13.43
CA ASN A 219 4.93 -8.24 14.54
C ASN A 219 3.76 -8.21 15.54
N ALA A 220 3.21 -7.03 15.82
CA ALA A 220 2.06 -6.91 16.70
C ALA A 220 0.83 -7.63 16.12
N ILE A 221 0.58 -7.51 14.81
CA ILE A 221 -0.46 -8.26 14.09
C ILE A 221 -0.27 -9.77 14.22
N LYS A 222 0.96 -10.28 14.09
CA LYS A 222 1.25 -11.71 14.21
C LYS A 222 1.00 -12.28 15.60
N ASN A 223 1.08 -11.44 16.63
CA ASN A 223 0.87 -11.84 18.01
C ASN A 223 -0.61 -11.87 18.40
N ILE A 224 -1.52 -11.37 17.55
CA ILE A 224 -2.96 -11.50 17.77
C ILE A 224 -3.39 -12.91 17.36
N THR A 225 -3.96 -13.64 18.32
CA THR A 225 -4.45 -15.00 18.17
C THR A 225 -5.91 -15.05 18.60
N SER A 226 -6.57 -16.20 18.42
CA SER A 226 -7.95 -16.42 18.93
C SER A 226 -8.08 -16.31 20.45
N GLU A 227 -6.98 -16.37 21.20
CA GLU A 227 -6.97 -16.29 22.67
C GLU A 227 -6.84 -14.85 23.20
N ASN A 228 -6.42 -13.89 22.34
CA ASN A 228 -6.20 -12.49 22.73
C ASN A 228 -6.76 -11.50 21.69
N LEU A 229 -7.97 -11.73 21.21
CA LEU A 229 -8.66 -10.87 20.24
C LEU A 229 -9.02 -9.48 20.81
N ASP A 230 -8.91 -9.30 22.12
CA ASP A 230 -9.09 -8.00 22.82
C ASP A 230 -7.92 -7.03 22.59
N ALA A 231 -6.76 -7.53 22.16
CA ALA A 231 -5.60 -6.69 21.87
C ALA A 231 -5.87 -5.71 20.72
N ARG A 232 -5.48 -4.44 20.94
CA ARG A 232 -5.61 -3.38 19.91
C ARG A 232 -4.26 -2.71 19.68
N LEU A 233 -4.03 -2.31 18.44
CA LEU A 233 -2.90 -1.48 18.06
C LEU A 233 -3.23 -0.02 18.34
N GLU A 234 -2.29 0.74 18.92
CA GLU A 234 -2.48 2.16 19.18
C GLU A 234 -2.14 3.01 17.94
N PRO A 235 -3.14 3.70 17.32
CA PRO A 235 -2.90 4.53 16.14
C PRO A 235 -1.91 5.68 16.39
N SER A 236 -1.89 6.22 17.61
CA SER A 236 -1.00 7.31 18.00
C SER A 236 0.49 6.95 18.11
N ARG A 237 0.82 5.65 18.14
CA ARG A 237 2.21 5.16 18.25
C ARG A 237 2.85 4.80 16.91
N VAL A 238 2.15 4.99 15.82
CA VAL A 238 2.66 4.72 14.47
C VAL A 238 2.76 6.02 13.67
N PRO A 239 3.64 6.07 12.64
CA PRO A 239 3.66 7.17 11.69
C PRO A 239 2.30 7.38 11.03
N ILE A 240 2.01 8.63 10.63
CA ILE A 240 0.72 9.03 10.06
C ILE A 240 0.35 8.20 8.82
N GLU A 241 1.34 7.73 8.05
CA GLU A 241 1.15 6.88 6.88
C GLU A 241 0.60 5.48 7.23
N LEU A 242 0.76 5.04 8.47
CA LEU A 242 0.28 3.74 8.96
C LEU A 242 -0.97 3.85 9.85
N GLU A 243 -1.38 5.04 10.24
CA GLU A 243 -2.51 5.28 11.13
C GLU A 243 -3.80 4.65 10.59
N GLN A 244 -4.14 4.94 9.34
CA GLN A 244 -5.35 4.41 8.70
C GLN A 244 -5.33 2.88 8.58
N LEU A 245 -4.15 2.29 8.35
CA LEU A 245 -3.98 0.84 8.34
C LEU A 245 -4.28 0.23 9.70
N VAL A 246 -3.77 0.85 10.77
CA VAL A 246 -3.99 0.41 12.16
C VAL A 246 -5.47 0.51 12.55
N ILE A 247 -6.14 1.61 12.20
CA ILE A 247 -7.58 1.80 12.44
C ILE A 247 -8.39 0.72 11.72
N SER A 248 -8.12 0.50 10.42
CA SER A 248 -8.82 -0.51 9.62
C SER A 248 -8.60 -1.93 10.17
N PHE A 249 -7.38 -2.21 10.63
CA PHE A 249 -7.05 -3.48 11.25
C PHE A 249 -7.80 -3.68 12.58
N ASN A 250 -7.82 -2.68 13.46
CA ASN A 250 -8.57 -2.75 14.72
C ASN A 250 -10.05 -3.01 14.50
N HIS A 251 -10.65 -2.34 13.51
CA HIS A 251 -12.05 -2.57 13.14
C HIS A 251 -12.32 -3.99 12.60
N MET A 252 -11.35 -4.57 11.87
CA MET A 252 -11.43 -5.96 11.43
C MET A 252 -11.38 -6.93 12.63
N ILE A 253 -10.47 -6.69 13.59
CA ILE A 253 -10.36 -7.52 14.79
C ILE A 253 -11.62 -7.42 15.65
N GLU A 254 -12.20 -6.24 15.81
CA GLU A 254 -13.47 -6.04 16.51
C GLU A 254 -14.59 -6.90 15.91
N LYS A 255 -14.73 -6.90 14.59
CA LYS A 255 -15.71 -7.76 13.90
C LYS A 255 -15.45 -9.26 14.13
N ILE A 256 -14.18 -9.67 14.14
CA ILE A 256 -13.80 -11.06 14.40
C ILE A 256 -14.12 -11.44 15.84
N GLU A 257 -13.78 -10.60 16.82
CA GLU A 257 -14.09 -10.79 18.24
C GLU A 257 -15.60 -10.94 18.48
N ASP A 258 -16.41 -10.08 17.84
CA ASP A 258 -17.87 -10.17 17.89
C ASP A 258 -18.40 -11.51 17.34
N VAL A 259 -17.82 -12.01 16.24
CA VAL A 259 -18.22 -13.30 15.66
C VAL A 259 -17.83 -14.43 16.61
N PHE A 260 -16.60 -14.44 17.14
CA PHE A 260 -16.14 -15.47 18.08
C PHE A 260 -16.96 -15.47 19.37
N THR A 261 -17.26 -14.30 19.93
CA THR A 261 -18.07 -14.16 21.14
C THR A 261 -19.48 -14.70 20.91
N ARG A 262 -20.13 -14.32 19.79
CA ARG A 262 -21.43 -14.87 19.43
C ARG A 262 -21.40 -16.39 19.25
N GLN A 263 -20.36 -16.92 18.61
CA GLN A 263 -20.19 -18.36 18.41
C GLN A 263 -19.99 -19.12 19.73
N ALA A 264 -19.18 -18.56 20.64
CA ALA A 264 -18.96 -19.16 21.96
C ALA A 264 -20.24 -19.19 22.79
N ASN A 265 -20.96 -18.07 22.83
CA ASN A 265 -22.26 -17.96 23.52
C ASN A 265 -23.27 -18.96 22.94
N PHE A 266 -23.39 -19.03 21.60
CA PHE A 266 -24.28 -19.98 20.94
C PHE A 266 -23.96 -21.44 21.30
N SER A 267 -22.67 -21.80 21.32
CA SER A 267 -22.25 -23.15 21.70
C SER A 267 -22.57 -23.49 23.17
N ALA A 268 -22.37 -22.52 24.06
CA ALA A 268 -22.69 -22.67 25.49
C ALA A 268 -24.21 -22.85 25.71
N ASP A 269 -25.02 -22.02 25.02
CA ASP A 269 -26.48 -22.09 25.08
C ASP A 269 -27.02 -23.43 24.58
N ILE A 270 -26.48 -23.91 23.42
CA ILE A 270 -26.82 -25.27 22.92
C ILE A 270 -26.52 -26.35 23.95
N ALA A 271 -25.32 -26.31 24.54
CA ALA A 271 -24.93 -27.33 25.52
C ALA A 271 -25.85 -27.31 26.75
N HIS A 272 -26.27 -26.09 27.17
CA HIS A 272 -27.17 -25.94 28.32
C HIS A 272 -28.59 -26.46 28.01
N GLU A 273 -29.15 -26.04 26.86
CA GLU A 273 -30.51 -26.44 26.45
C GLU A 273 -30.65 -27.90 26.07
N ILE A 274 -29.59 -28.59 25.65
CA ILE A 274 -29.57 -30.05 25.42
C ILE A 274 -29.40 -30.81 26.71
N ARG A 275 -28.61 -30.31 27.66
CA ARG A 275 -28.35 -31.00 28.93
C ARG A 275 -29.62 -31.22 29.73
N THR A 276 -30.50 -30.21 29.78
CA THR A 276 -31.73 -30.23 30.58
C THR A 276 -32.66 -31.39 30.20
N PRO A 277 -33.11 -31.53 28.91
CA PRO A 277 -33.96 -32.64 28.51
C PRO A 277 -33.29 -34.01 28.67
N ILE A 278 -31.99 -34.13 28.40
CA ILE A 278 -31.25 -35.37 28.62
C ILE A 278 -31.31 -35.76 30.10
N THR A 279 -31.02 -34.80 30.99
CA THR A 279 -31.07 -35.07 32.44
C THR A 279 -32.46 -35.50 32.89
N ASN A 280 -33.52 -34.87 32.38
CA ASN A 280 -34.90 -35.23 32.65
C ASN A 280 -35.22 -36.66 32.22
N LEU A 281 -34.84 -37.03 30.97
CA LEU A 281 -35.02 -38.40 30.44
C LEU A 281 -34.30 -39.43 31.25
N VAL A 282 -33.03 -39.19 31.63
CA VAL A 282 -32.25 -40.09 32.48
C VAL A 282 -32.95 -40.25 33.82
N THR A 283 -33.29 -39.14 34.48
CA THR A 283 -33.96 -39.19 35.80
C THR A 283 -35.30 -39.94 35.76
N GLN A 284 -36.15 -39.65 34.74
CA GLN A 284 -37.41 -40.34 34.55
C GLN A 284 -37.21 -41.85 34.34
N THR A 285 -36.22 -42.22 33.53
CA THR A 285 -35.88 -43.61 33.28
C THR A 285 -35.37 -44.32 34.55
N GLU A 286 -34.47 -43.67 35.32
CA GLU A 286 -33.98 -44.18 36.59
C GLU A 286 -35.09 -44.39 37.61
N ILE A 287 -36.01 -43.39 37.71
CA ILE A 287 -37.18 -43.51 38.59
C ILE A 287 -38.10 -44.65 38.13
N ALA A 288 -38.31 -44.81 36.82
CA ALA A 288 -39.14 -45.90 36.29
C ALA A 288 -38.54 -47.28 36.59
N LEU A 289 -37.23 -47.39 36.60
CA LEU A 289 -36.50 -48.66 36.88
C LEU A 289 -36.24 -48.92 38.36
N SER A 290 -36.45 -47.93 39.24
CA SER A 290 -36.11 -48.02 40.67
C SER A 290 -37.08 -48.89 41.49
N GLN A 291 -38.27 -49.20 40.97
CA GLN A 291 -39.30 -50.04 41.63
C GLN A 291 -40.21 -50.65 40.58
N ASP A 292 -40.95 -51.76 41.02
CA ASP A 292 -41.93 -52.35 40.15
C ASP A 292 -43.03 -51.37 39.76
N ARG A 293 -43.37 -51.37 38.47
CA ARG A 293 -44.36 -50.47 37.87
C ARG A 293 -45.42 -51.29 37.15
N THR A 294 -46.63 -50.75 37.13
CA THR A 294 -47.69 -51.27 36.27
C THR A 294 -47.40 -50.98 34.82
N GLN A 295 -47.97 -51.76 33.91
CA GLN A 295 -47.83 -51.57 32.48
C GLN A 295 -48.22 -50.14 32.07
N LYS A 296 -49.31 -49.60 32.61
CA LYS A 296 -49.79 -48.25 32.32
C LYS A 296 -48.82 -47.16 32.76
N GLU A 297 -48.19 -47.29 33.92
CA GLU A 297 -47.15 -46.36 34.39
C GLU A 297 -45.91 -46.37 33.51
N LEU A 298 -45.52 -47.55 32.99
CA LEU A 298 -44.42 -47.65 32.03
C LEU A 298 -44.79 -47.04 30.67
N GLU A 299 -46.03 -47.22 30.19
CA GLU A 299 -46.55 -46.58 28.98
C GLU A 299 -46.52 -45.08 29.13
N ASP A 300 -46.98 -44.52 30.26
CA ASP A 300 -46.98 -43.09 30.54
C ASP A 300 -45.56 -42.50 30.54
N VAL A 301 -44.56 -43.24 31.11
CA VAL A 301 -43.14 -42.82 31.05
C VAL A 301 -42.63 -42.85 29.61
N LEU A 302 -42.98 -43.86 28.81
CA LEU A 302 -42.58 -43.95 27.41
C LEU A 302 -43.20 -42.82 26.56
N TYR A 303 -44.46 -42.49 26.76
CA TYR A 303 -45.08 -41.35 26.09
C TYR A 303 -44.45 -40.03 26.47
N SER A 304 -44.18 -39.82 27.76
CA SER A 304 -43.47 -38.62 28.23
C SER A 304 -42.04 -38.52 27.63
N SER A 305 -41.36 -39.66 27.55
CA SER A 305 -40.02 -39.73 26.94
C SER A 305 -40.07 -39.42 25.43
N LEU A 306 -41.08 -39.93 24.73
CA LEU A 306 -41.32 -39.70 23.30
C LEU A 306 -41.58 -38.19 23.03
N GLU A 307 -42.34 -37.53 23.86
CA GLU A 307 -42.60 -36.09 23.78
C GLU A 307 -41.29 -35.29 23.92
N GLU A 308 -40.44 -35.68 24.88
CA GLU A 308 -39.16 -35.01 25.10
C GLU A 308 -38.16 -35.25 23.94
N TYR A 309 -38.13 -36.48 23.36
CA TYR A 309 -37.35 -36.73 22.13
C TYR A 309 -37.82 -35.90 20.94
N ASN A 310 -39.13 -35.76 20.71
CA ASN A 310 -39.69 -34.93 19.67
C ASN A 310 -39.32 -33.44 19.87
N ARG A 311 -39.37 -33.01 21.12
CA ARG A 311 -38.97 -31.63 21.50
C ARG A 311 -37.46 -31.39 21.20
N MET A 312 -36.59 -32.33 21.56
CA MET A 312 -35.16 -32.27 21.25
C MET A 312 -34.91 -32.26 19.74
N THR A 313 -35.58 -33.08 18.98
CA THR A 313 -35.48 -33.14 17.51
C THR A 313 -35.84 -31.81 16.88
N LYS A 314 -36.97 -31.19 17.33
CA LYS A 314 -37.37 -29.88 16.89
C LYS A 314 -36.34 -28.82 17.26
N MET A 315 -35.81 -28.85 18.47
CA MET A 315 -34.79 -27.91 18.95
C MET A 315 -33.52 -27.98 18.09
N VAL A 316 -33.01 -29.19 17.79
CA VAL A 316 -31.85 -29.38 16.92
C VAL A 316 -32.11 -28.87 15.51
N SER A 317 -33.30 -29.12 14.95
CA SER A 317 -33.71 -28.61 13.64
C SER A 317 -33.76 -27.07 13.61
N ASP A 318 -34.26 -26.45 14.69
CA ASP A 318 -34.33 -25.02 14.84
C ASP A 318 -32.94 -24.38 14.98
N MET A 319 -32.01 -25.02 15.68
CA MET A 319 -30.61 -24.62 15.81
C MET A 319 -29.87 -24.69 14.47
N LEU A 320 -30.03 -25.79 13.72
CA LEU A 320 -29.44 -25.94 12.38
C LEU A 320 -29.96 -24.86 11.41
N PHE A 321 -31.25 -24.57 11.48
CA PHE A 321 -31.83 -23.49 10.69
C PHE A 321 -31.19 -22.11 11.01
N LEU A 322 -31.00 -21.79 12.29
CA LEU A 322 -30.36 -20.54 12.70
C LEU A 322 -28.88 -20.49 12.29
N ALA A 323 -28.17 -21.62 12.33
CA ALA A 323 -26.79 -21.69 11.86
C ALA A 323 -26.68 -21.46 10.33
N GLN A 324 -27.64 -21.93 9.55
CA GLN A 324 -27.73 -21.66 8.12
C GLN A 324 -28.08 -20.18 7.83
N ALA A 325 -28.96 -19.61 8.67
CA ALA A 325 -29.32 -18.19 8.61
C ALA A 325 -28.12 -17.26 8.76
N ASP A 326 -27.28 -17.54 9.74
CA ASP A 326 -26.07 -16.75 10.00
C ASP A 326 -25.08 -16.74 8.82
N ASN A 327 -25.08 -17.81 8.03
CA ASN A 327 -24.23 -17.96 6.86
C ASN A 327 -24.86 -17.42 5.56
N ASN A 328 -25.98 -16.69 5.62
CA ASN A 328 -26.74 -16.21 4.45
C ASN A 328 -27.15 -17.32 3.46
N GLN A 329 -27.34 -18.55 3.94
CA GLN A 329 -27.63 -19.73 3.12
C GLN A 329 -29.12 -20.12 3.15
N LEU A 330 -30.00 -19.26 3.66
CA LEU A 330 -31.40 -19.61 3.91
C LEU A 330 -32.29 -19.67 2.67
N ILE A 331 -32.05 -18.87 1.65
CA ILE A 331 -32.99 -18.72 0.53
C ILE A 331 -32.40 -19.36 -0.72
N SER A 332 -32.94 -20.52 -1.14
CA SER A 332 -32.62 -21.14 -2.42
C SER A 332 -33.56 -20.71 -3.55
N ASP A 333 -34.87 -20.58 -3.26
CA ASP A 333 -35.90 -20.34 -4.28
C ASP A 333 -36.83 -19.20 -3.83
N ARG A 334 -36.76 -18.06 -4.51
CA ARG A 334 -37.71 -16.96 -4.30
C ARG A 334 -38.80 -17.05 -5.33
N VAL A 335 -40.05 -17.03 -4.84
CA VAL A 335 -41.26 -16.99 -5.66
C VAL A 335 -42.16 -15.87 -5.19
N ILE A 336 -43.02 -15.35 -6.10
CA ILE A 336 -44.07 -14.39 -5.73
C ILE A 336 -45.24 -15.20 -5.24
N PHE A 337 -45.73 -14.92 -4.03
CA PHE A 337 -46.86 -15.59 -3.42
C PHE A 337 -47.70 -14.64 -2.58
N ASP A 338 -48.93 -15.01 -2.31
CA ASP A 338 -49.84 -14.26 -1.44
C ASP A 338 -49.60 -14.67 0.03
N LEU A 339 -49.17 -13.72 0.85
CA LEU A 339 -48.90 -13.93 2.28
C LEU A 339 -50.20 -14.27 3.05
N SER A 340 -51.34 -13.73 2.65
CA SER A 340 -52.63 -14.04 3.28
C SER A 340 -53.02 -15.51 3.13
N THR A 341 -52.68 -16.12 1.99
CA THR A 341 -52.90 -17.55 1.75
C THR A 341 -52.02 -18.41 2.71
N GLU A 342 -50.81 -18.00 2.99
CA GLU A 342 -49.97 -18.73 3.95
C GLU A 342 -50.45 -18.57 5.40
N VAL A 343 -51.03 -17.43 5.77
CA VAL A 343 -51.67 -17.24 7.08
C VAL A 343 -52.88 -18.20 7.22
N ILE A 344 -53.72 -18.32 6.19
CA ILE A 344 -54.89 -19.23 6.22
C ILE A 344 -54.44 -20.69 6.41
N LYS A 345 -53.43 -21.17 5.67
CA LYS A 345 -52.88 -22.54 5.85
C LYS A 345 -52.39 -22.81 7.27
N VAL A 346 -51.83 -21.78 7.92
CA VAL A 346 -51.38 -21.91 9.32
C VAL A 346 -52.56 -21.86 10.26
N PHE A 347 -53.64 -21.11 9.99
CA PHE A 347 -54.84 -21.11 10.76
C PHE A 347 -55.52 -22.51 10.75
N ASP A 348 -55.65 -23.12 9.57
CA ASP A 348 -56.18 -24.48 9.43
C ASP A 348 -55.39 -25.50 10.28
N PHE A 349 -54.06 -25.35 10.37
CA PHE A 349 -53.24 -26.23 11.22
C PHE A 349 -53.50 -26.00 12.72
N PHE A 350 -53.78 -24.80 13.16
CA PHE A 350 -53.97 -24.48 14.58
C PHE A 350 -55.45 -24.49 15.03
N GLU A 351 -56.42 -24.73 14.13
CA GLU A 351 -57.85 -24.64 14.40
C GLU A 351 -58.24 -25.52 15.57
N ALA A 352 -57.87 -26.81 15.57
CA ALA A 352 -58.23 -27.74 16.64
C ALA A 352 -57.67 -27.29 18.01
N TRP A 353 -56.42 -26.77 18.05
CA TRP A 353 -55.82 -26.31 19.30
C TRP A 353 -56.46 -24.99 19.78
N ALA A 354 -56.83 -24.12 18.88
CA ALA A 354 -57.54 -22.87 19.19
C ALA A 354 -58.97 -23.16 19.74
N GLU A 355 -59.70 -24.13 19.12
CA GLU A 355 -60.99 -24.58 19.59
C GLU A 355 -60.96 -25.22 20.99
N GLU A 356 -60.00 -26.10 21.24
CA GLU A 356 -59.79 -26.71 22.56
C GLU A 356 -59.61 -25.66 23.66
N ARG A 357 -58.98 -24.53 23.34
CA ARG A 357 -58.75 -23.42 24.26
C ARG A 357 -59.81 -22.33 24.17
N ASN A 358 -60.87 -22.51 23.39
CA ASN A 358 -61.90 -21.50 23.13
C ASN A 358 -61.33 -20.16 22.68
N ILE A 359 -60.30 -20.16 21.79
CA ILE A 359 -59.65 -18.96 21.24
C ILE A 359 -60.10 -18.83 19.78
N MET A 360 -60.54 -17.62 19.39
CA MET A 360 -60.90 -17.33 18.01
C MET A 360 -59.65 -16.85 17.23
N LEU A 361 -59.45 -17.40 16.02
CA LEU A 361 -58.46 -16.92 15.05
C LEU A 361 -59.17 -15.97 14.07
N LYS A 362 -58.64 -14.75 13.92
CA LYS A 362 -59.17 -13.71 13.02
C LYS A 362 -58.08 -13.24 12.05
N LEU A 363 -58.40 -13.24 10.75
CA LEU A 363 -57.57 -12.65 9.71
C LEU A 363 -58.25 -11.36 9.20
N ASN A 364 -57.53 -10.24 9.32
CA ASN A 364 -57.95 -8.93 8.81
C ASN A 364 -56.96 -8.44 7.81
N GLY A 365 -57.36 -7.99 6.64
CA GLY A 365 -56.43 -7.35 5.69
C GLY A 365 -56.78 -7.68 4.25
N ILE A 366 -55.87 -7.27 3.38
CA ILE A 366 -55.95 -7.44 1.93
C ILE A 366 -54.98 -8.51 1.46
N PRO A 367 -55.24 -9.15 0.29
CA PRO A 367 -54.24 -10.02 -0.35
C PRO A 367 -52.94 -9.28 -0.55
N CYS A 368 -51.81 -9.92 -0.21
CA CYS A 368 -50.51 -9.27 -0.17
C CYS A 368 -49.48 -10.13 -0.91
N LEU A 369 -49.04 -9.64 -2.07
CA LEU A 369 -48.02 -10.30 -2.86
C LEU A 369 -46.61 -9.89 -2.40
N ILE A 370 -45.83 -10.86 -1.97
CA ILE A 370 -44.43 -10.67 -1.60
C ILE A 370 -43.54 -11.66 -2.37
N GLU A 371 -42.24 -11.30 -2.53
CA GLU A 371 -41.24 -12.17 -3.11
C GLU A 371 -40.44 -12.86 -2.00
N GLY A 372 -40.45 -14.19 -1.97
CA GLY A 372 -39.74 -14.93 -0.93
C GLY A 372 -39.99 -16.44 -0.99
N ASP A 373 -39.62 -17.11 0.10
CA ASP A 373 -39.91 -18.54 0.28
C ASP A 373 -41.16 -18.74 1.14
N PRO A 374 -42.27 -19.27 0.56
CA PRO A 374 -43.52 -19.49 1.29
C PRO A 374 -43.39 -20.41 2.50
N GLN A 375 -42.47 -21.40 2.46
CA GLN A 375 -42.28 -22.34 3.58
C GLN A 375 -41.63 -21.65 4.77
N MET A 376 -40.67 -20.75 4.50
CA MET A 376 -40.07 -19.91 5.55
C MET A 376 -41.06 -18.98 6.21
N PHE A 377 -41.89 -18.28 5.41
CA PHE A 377 -42.95 -17.42 5.98
C PHE A 377 -43.96 -18.24 6.78
N ARG A 378 -44.37 -19.40 6.30
CA ARG A 378 -45.23 -20.32 7.06
C ARG A 378 -44.58 -20.71 8.40
N ARG A 379 -43.26 -20.99 8.43
CA ARG A 379 -42.51 -21.26 9.67
C ARG A 379 -42.51 -20.05 10.61
N ALA A 380 -42.33 -18.84 10.08
CA ALA A 380 -42.38 -17.61 10.88
C ALA A 380 -43.75 -17.40 11.50
N ILE A 381 -44.84 -17.54 10.69
CA ILE A 381 -46.22 -17.40 11.14
C ILE A 381 -46.56 -18.49 12.17
N ASN A 382 -46.15 -19.76 11.97
CA ASN A 382 -46.30 -20.83 12.92
C ASN A 382 -45.70 -20.49 14.30
N ASN A 383 -44.47 -19.94 14.32
CA ASN A 383 -43.82 -19.55 15.57
C ASN A 383 -44.58 -18.42 16.28
N LEU A 384 -45.06 -17.41 15.55
CA LEU A 384 -45.82 -16.31 16.12
C LEU A 384 -47.19 -16.77 16.61
N LEU A 385 -47.95 -17.57 15.83
CA LEU A 385 -49.26 -18.07 16.21
C LEU A 385 -49.18 -19.04 17.38
N SER A 386 -48.20 -19.94 17.41
CA SER A 386 -47.97 -20.81 18.54
C SER A 386 -47.73 -20.02 19.83
N ASN A 387 -46.93 -18.91 19.74
CA ASN A 387 -46.75 -18.00 20.86
C ASN A 387 -48.07 -17.30 21.23
N ALA A 388 -48.76 -16.74 20.28
CA ALA A 388 -50.00 -16.01 20.52
C ALA A 388 -51.05 -16.91 21.19
N LEU A 389 -51.28 -18.10 20.66
CA LEU A 389 -52.25 -19.07 21.27
C LEU A 389 -51.84 -19.45 22.68
N ARG A 390 -50.56 -19.64 22.96
CA ARG A 390 -50.05 -20.03 24.28
C ARG A 390 -50.32 -18.97 25.35
N TYR A 391 -50.14 -17.71 25.01
CA TYR A 391 -50.25 -16.58 25.96
C TYR A 391 -51.62 -15.89 25.97
N THR A 392 -52.52 -16.22 25.05
CA THR A 392 -53.87 -15.70 25.02
C THR A 392 -54.73 -16.42 26.11
N PRO A 393 -55.47 -15.66 26.94
CA PRO A 393 -56.45 -16.23 27.84
C PRO A 393 -57.60 -16.90 27.08
N GLU A 394 -58.25 -17.92 27.66
CA GLU A 394 -59.42 -18.58 27.09
C GLU A 394 -60.56 -17.58 26.85
N GLY A 395 -61.35 -17.81 25.79
CA GLY A 395 -62.47 -16.95 25.41
C GLY A 395 -62.08 -15.67 24.65
N HIS A 396 -60.80 -15.47 24.34
CA HIS A 396 -60.30 -14.30 23.61
C HIS A 396 -59.97 -14.63 22.14
N ALA A 397 -59.50 -13.62 21.39
CA ALA A 397 -59.15 -13.80 19.99
C ALA A 397 -57.66 -13.46 19.75
N VAL A 398 -57.01 -14.23 18.89
CA VAL A 398 -55.75 -13.89 18.24
C VAL A 398 -56.08 -13.29 16.89
N THR A 399 -55.57 -12.07 16.62
CA THR A 399 -55.83 -11.38 15.38
C THR A 399 -54.56 -11.26 14.55
N VAL A 400 -54.59 -11.72 13.31
CA VAL A 400 -53.55 -11.47 12.33
C VAL A 400 -54.04 -10.39 11.38
N SER A 401 -53.29 -9.33 11.22
CA SER A 401 -53.64 -8.21 10.33
C SER A 401 -52.54 -8.01 9.29
N ILE A 402 -52.92 -7.79 8.03
CA ILE A 402 -52.00 -7.40 6.95
C ILE A 402 -52.34 -5.97 6.54
N ARG A 403 -51.35 -5.08 6.63
CA ARG A 403 -51.49 -3.67 6.27
C ARG A 403 -50.43 -3.30 5.24
N GLU A 404 -50.85 -2.56 4.22
CA GLU A 404 -49.96 -1.97 3.22
C GLU A 404 -49.39 -0.65 3.74
N GLN A 405 -48.08 -0.49 3.64
CA GLN A 405 -47.38 0.77 3.85
C GLN A 405 -46.56 1.06 2.59
N GLU A 406 -46.27 2.29 2.26
CA GLU A 406 -45.64 2.81 1.01
C GLU A 406 -44.84 1.80 0.16
N ASN A 407 -43.92 1.02 0.76
CA ASN A 407 -43.10 0.03 0.07
C ASN A 407 -43.02 -1.31 0.82
N TYR A 408 -43.74 -1.48 1.92
CA TYR A 408 -43.74 -2.64 2.78
C TYR A 408 -45.13 -3.12 3.09
N PHE A 409 -45.24 -4.40 3.40
CA PHE A 409 -46.44 -4.95 4.03
C PHE A 409 -46.11 -5.32 5.47
N ASP A 410 -46.93 -4.88 6.40
CA ASP A 410 -46.83 -5.25 7.81
C ASP A 410 -47.78 -6.42 8.08
N LEU A 411 -47.20 -7.57 8.41
CA LEU A 411 -47.94 -8.69 9.01
C LEU A 411 -47.88 -8.53 10.53
N ILE A 412 -49.03 -8.28 11.15
CA ILE A 412 -49.18 -8.02 12.57
C ILE A 412 -49.90 -9.20 13.21
N VAL A 413 -49.26 -9.85 14.16
CA VAL A 413 -49.87 -10.90 15.01
C VAL A 413 -50.11 -10.30 16.37
N GLU A 414 -51.38 -10.12 16.71
CA GLU A 414 -51.83 -9.50 17.96
C GLU A 414 -52.53 -10.50 18.85
N ASN A 415 -52.15 -10.54 20.11
CA ASN A 415 -52.80 -11.36 21.12
C ASN A 415 -52.99 -10.58 22.42
N PRO A 416 -54.15 -10.70 23.07
CA PRO A 416 -54.35 -10.20 24.41
C PRO A 416 -53.56 -11.03 25.42
N GLY A 417 -53.09 -10.38 26.49
CA GLY A 417 -52.34 -11.07 27.51
C GLY A 417 -51.72 -10.10 28.53
N LYS A 418 -50.86 -10.64 29.38
CA LYS A 418 -50.10 -9.80 30.31
C LYS A 418 -49.08 -8.96 29.54
N PRO A 419 -48.93 -7.67 29.86
CA PRO A 419 -47.95 -6.82 29.19
C PRO A 419 -46.54 -7.33 29.43
N ILE A 420 -45.70 -7.21 28.40
CA ILE A 420 -44.27 -7.52 28.49
C ILE A 420 -43.55 -6.25 28.94
N PRO A 421 -42.78 -6.28 30.04
CA PRO A 421 -42.00 -5.11 30.49
C PRO A 421 -41.08 -4.56 29.39
N GLU A 422 -40.93 -3.25 29.31
CA GLU A 422 -40.18 -2.58 28.23
C GLU A 422 -38.73 -3.04 28.13
N GLU A 423 -38.10 -3.33 29.28
CA GLU A 423 -36.71 -3.84 29.37
C GLU A 423 -36.49 -5.16 28.64
N HIS A 424 -37.52 -5.95 28.43
CA HIS A 424 -37.46 -7.23 27.74
C HIS A 424 -37.74 -7.13 26.23
N LEU A 425 -38.44 -6.09 25.74
CA LEU A 425 -38.92 -5.99 24.36
C LEU A 425 -37.78 -6.06 23.35
N SER A 426 -36.67 -5.36 23.58
CA SER A 426 -35.50 -5.36 22.69
C SER A 426 -34.81 -6.71 22.55
N ARG A 427 -34.96 -7.58 23.57
CA ARG A 427 -34.29 -8.87 23.67
C ARG A 427 -35.16 -10.07 23.28
N LEU A 428 -36.45 -9.88 23.03
CA LEU A 428 -37.37 -11.01 22.72
C LEU A 428 -36.96 -11.81 21.49
N PHE A 429 -36.26 -11.20 20.55
CA PHE A 429 -35.76 -11.84 19.33
C PHE A 429 -34.35 -12.43 19.49
N ASP A 430 -33.74 -12.30 20.68
CA ASP A 430 -32.46 -12.94 20.95
C ASP A 430 -32.67 -14.45 21.16
N ARG A 431 -31.66 -15.23 20.79
CA ARG A 431 -31.71 -16.71 20.91
C ARG A 431 -31.78 -17.11 22.35
N PHE A 432 -32.61 -18.08 22.67
CA PHE A 432 -32.81 -18.63 24.03
C PHE A 432 -33.32 -17.63 25.05
N TYR A 433 -33.67 -16.41 24.62
CA TYR A 433 -34.16 -15.40 25.53
C TYR A 433 -35.61 -15.67 25.96
N ARG A 434 -35.87 -15.48 27.24
CA ARG A 434 -37.20 -15.68 27.86
C ARG A 434 -37.40 -14.64 28.95
N VAL A 435 -38.61 -14.09 29.03
CA VAL A 435 -39.01 -13.12 30.06
C VAL A 435 -39.04 -13.76 31.46
N ASP A 436 -39.49 -15.03 31.54
CA ASP A 436 -39.56 -15.79 32.80
C ASP A 436 -38.82 -17.12 32.67
N PRO A 437 -37.60 -17.24 33.23
CA PRO A 437 -36.82 -18.48 33.21
C PRO A 437 -37.45 -19.63 34.04
N SER A 438 -38.30 -19.34 35.02
CA SER A 438 -38.87 -20.34 35.92
C SER A 438 -39.86 -21.28 35.25
N ARG A 439 -40.40 -20.88 34.11
CA ARG A 439 -41.32 -21.68 33.29
C ARG A 439 -40.69 -22.83 32.50
N GLN A 440 -39.38 -22.95 32.56
CA GLN A 440 -38.62 -24.05 31.93
C GLN A 440 -39.14 -25.44 32.38
N ARG A 441 -39.62 -25.58 33.64
CA ARG A 441 -40.11 -26.82 34.22
C ARG A 441 -41.45 -27.33 33.65
N LYS A 442 -42.19 -26.50 32.89
CA LYS A 442 -43.49 -26.87 32.31
C LYS A 442 -43.45 -27.21 30.82
N GLY A 443 -42.24 -27.43 30.22
CA GLY A 443 -42.14 -27.79 28.81
C GLY A 443 -42.40 -26.68 27.81
N GLU A 444 -42.47 -25.43 28.23
CA GLU A 444 -42.94 -24.30 27.44
C GLU A 444 -41.81 -23.66 26.64
N GLY A 445 -41.60 -24.07 25.37
CA GLY A 445 -40.82 -23.39 24.32
C GLY A 445 -39.29 -23.31 24.58
N SER A 446 -38.50 -23.38 23.52
CA SER A 446 -37.00 -23.35 23.57
C SER A 446 -36.41 -21.94 23.57
N GLY A 447 -37.21 -20.87 23.45
CA GLY A 447 -36.68 -19.50 23.27
C GLY A 447 -36.05 -19.23 21.89
N ILE A 448 -36.19 -20.17 20.95
CA ILE A 448 -35.58 -20.08 19.62
C ILE A 448 -36.60 -19.52 18.58
N GLY A 449 -37.90 -19.71 18.80
CA GLY A 449 -38.95 -19.41 17.81
C GLY A 449 -38.92 -17.97 17.30
N LEU A 450 -38.82 -16.96 18.19
CA LEU A 450 -38.74 -15.55 17.77
C LEU A 450 -37.42 -15.20 17.08
N ALA A 451 -36.32 -15.82 17.44
CA ALA A 451 -35.06 -15.67 16.72
C ALA A 451 -35.15 -16.21 15.27
N ILE A 452 -35.89 -17.33 15.07
CA ILE A 452 -36.19 -17.84 13.73
C ILE A 452 -37.02 -16.83 12.92
N VAL A 453 -38.03 -16.23 13.54
CA VAL A 453 -38.83 -15.19 12.89
C VAL A 453 -37.95 -14.03 12.41
N LYS A 454 -37.11 -13.52 13.29
CA LYS A 454 -36.15 -12.44 12.96
C LYS A 454 -35.21 -12.84 11.79
N SER A 455 -34.68 -14.04 11.81
CA SER A 455 -33.78 -14.55 10.77
C SER A 455 -34.47 -14.70 9.41
N ILE A 456 -35.72 -15.20 9.40
CA ILE A 456 -36.51 -15.33 8.17
C ILE A 456 -36.82 -13.96 7.58
N VAL A 457 -37.30 -13.03 8.39
CA VAL A 457 -37.68 -11.68 7.93
C VAL A 457 -36.45 -10.91 7.45
N ALA A 458 -35.30 -11.01 8.16
CA ALA A 458 -34.04 -10.42 7.76
C ALA A 458 -33.51 -10.99 6.42
N ALA A 459 -33.62 -12.29 6.20
CA ALA A 459 -33.27 -12.93 4.94
C ALA A 459 -34.11 -12.46 3.76
N HIS A 460 -35.31 -11.97 4.03
CA HIS A 460 -36.21 -11.34 3.05
C HIS A 460 -36.17 -9.79 3.05
N HIS A 461 -35.08 -9.21 3.57
CA HIS A 461 -34.83 -7.76 3.63
C HIS A 461 -35.89 -6.98 4.42
N GLY A 462 -36.62 -7.67 5.32
CA GLY A 462 -37.60 -7.10 6.18
C GLY A 462 -37.08 -6.72 7.56
N LYS A 463 -37.98 -6.22 8.42
CA LYS A 463 -37.69 -5.86 9.81
C LYS A 463 -38.73 -6.46 10.74
N VAL A 464 -38.37 -6.75 11.97
CA VAL A 464 -39.26 -7.20 13.03
C VAL A 464 -39.34 -6.17 14.12
N HIS A 465 -40.51 -5.98 14.66
CA HIS A 465 -40.79 -5.11 15.80
C HIS A 465 -41.80 -5.73 16.73
N VAL A 466 -41.79 -5.35 17.99
CA VAL A 466 -42.77 -5.80 18.99
C VAL A 466 -43.21 -4.62 19.83
N GLU A 467 -44.52 -4.56 20.04
CA GLU A 467 -45.18 -3.61 20.92
C GLU A 467 -45.98 -4.39 21.97
N SER A 468 -45.95 -3.97 23.21
CA SER A 468 -46.78 -4.56 24.28
C SER A 468 -47.34 -3.47 25.17
N ASP A 469 -48.63 -3.49 25.36
CA ASP A 469 -49.34 -2.55 26.24
C ASP A 469 -50.23 -3.30 27.23
N ALA A 470 -51.04 -2.59 28.01
CA ALA A 470 -51.93 -3.18 29.01
C ALA A 470 -53.02 -4.10 28.42
N HIS A 471 -53.26 -4.03 27.10
CA HIS A 471 -54.37 -4.74 26.44
C HIS A 471 -53.89 -5.90 25.57
N SER A 472 -52.78 -5.69 24.83
CA SER A 472 -52.29 -6.69 23.87
C SER A 472 -50.79 -6.61 23.64
N THR A 473 -50.23 -7.71 23.10
CA THR A 473 -48.88 -7.76 22.51
C THR A 473 -49.03 -7.92 21.01
N ARG A 474 -48.28 -7.10 20.24
CA ARG A 474 -48.27 -7.08 18.78
C ARG A 474 -46.88 -7.37 18.27
N PHE A 475 -46.72 -8.44 17.53
CA PHE A 475 -45.51 -8.76 16.75
C PHE A 475 -45.73 -8.29 15.32
N ILE A 476 -44.85 -7.41 14.82
CA ILE A 476 -44.95 -6.75 13.53
C ILE A 476 -43.80 -7.21 12.65
N LEU A 477 -44.12 -7.80 11.49
CA LEU A 477 -43.16 -8.19 10.46
C LEU A 477 -43.35 -7.30 9.25
N SER A 478 -42.42 -6.36 9.02
CA SER A 478 -42.42 -5.50 7.85
C SER A 478 -41.60 -6.12 6.74
N VAL A 479 -42.20 -6.50 5.64
CA VAL A 479 -41.54 -7.16 4.49
C VAL A 479 -41.74 -6.34 3.21
N PRO A 480 -40.73 -6.28 2.30
CA PRO A 480 -40.92 -5.58 1.03
C PRO A 480 -42.03 -6.20 0.18
N GLY A 481 -42.92 -5.36 -0.30
CA GLY A 481 -44.00 -5.77 -1.21
C GLY A 481 -43.54 -5.80 -2.67
N VAL A 482 -44.13 -6.68 -3.48
CA VAL A 482 -44.04 -6.60 -4.93
C VAL A 482 -45.02 -5.54 -5.40
N LYS A 483 -44.53 -4.42 -5.97
CA LYS A 483 -45.41 -3.43 -6.59
C LYS A 483 -46.28 -4.12 -7.66
N SER A 484 -47.59 -4.12 -7.52
CA SER A 484 -48.45 -4.55 -8.60
C SER A 484 -48.14 -3.70 -9.83
N VAL A 485 -47.58 -4.33 -10.85
CA VAL A 485 -47.52 -3.71 -12.18
C VAL A 485 -48.99 -3.53 -12.56
N ASN A 486 -49.49 -2.31 -12.55
CA ASN A 486 -50.80 -2.00 -13.09
C ASN A 486 -50.92 -2.66 -14.47
N PRO A 487 -51.95 -3.46 -14.74
CA PRO A 487 -52.17 -3.97 -16.08
C PRO A 487 -52.35 -2.73 -16.98
N ILE A 488 -51.43 -2.59 -17.95
CA ILE A 488 -51.47 -1.58 -18.99
C ILE A 488 -52.87 -1.59 -19.56
N SER A 489 -53.59 -0.49 -19.36
CA SER A 489 -54.83 -0.19 -20.08
C SER A 489 -54.57 -0.26 -21.58
N GLN A 490 -54.96 -1.35 -22.20
CA GLN A 490 -55.10 -1.41 -23.64
C GLN A 490 -56.22 -0.46 -24.06
N HIS A 491 -55.83 0.63 -24.69
CA HIS A 491 -56.71 1.40 -25.59
C HIS A 491 -56.23 1.20 -27.03
#